data_709a6f3ce64550a20314a3aefed539e0
#
_entry.id   709a6f3ce64550a20314a3aefed539e0
#
_cell.length_a   1.000
_cell.length_b   1.000
_cell.length_c   1.000
_cell.angle_alpha   90.00
_cell.angle_beta   90.00
_cell.angle_gamma   90.00
#
_symmetry.space_group_name_H-M   'P 1'
#
loop_
_entity.id
_entity.type
_entity.pdbx_description
1 polymer ?
#
loop_
_entity_poly.entity_id
_entity_poly.type
_entity_poly.pdbx_seq_one_letter_code
_entity_poly.pdbx_strand_id
1 'polypeptide(L)'
;MGETGFAIHVTRSESLDRSHKAEIAVAIALGLLGADALPSGVLADNVVWQSGPAVHIGGKAVLSGIKPDNLIAVRIDEAVSHGKAAAVSGRLETNDGPRLFCHMIKFTNASALKVASIVSFEHRTRVST
;
A
#
# COMPACT_ATOMS: atom_id res chain seq x y z
N MET A 1 -16.61 -16.79 -16.69
CA MET A 1 -16.36 -16.38 -16.56
C MET A 1 -16.17 -15.66 -16.04
N GLY A 2 -16.07 -15.33 -15.83
CA GLY A 2 -15.90 -14.76 -15.45
C GLY A 2 -15.64 -13.88 -14.95
N GLU A 3 -15.21 -13.49 -14.69
CA GLU A 3 -14.93 -12.65 -14.21
C GLU A 3 -15.03 -11.64 -14.33
N THR A 4 -15.44 -11.66 -14.43
CA THR A 4 -15.60 -10.43 -14.42
C THR A 4 -15.15 -9.58 -13.39
N GLY A 5 -14.07 -9.61 -13.03
CA GLY A 5 -13.50 -8.80 -12.05
C GLY A 5 -13.38 -7.40 -12.52
N PHE A 6 -13.69 -6.45 -11.70
CA PHE A 6 -13.42 -5.08 -12.01
C PHE A 6 -11.93 -4.84 -11.85
N ALA A 7 -11.30 -4.41 -12.90
CA ALA A 7 -9.90 -4.00 -12.81
C ALA A 7 -9.86 -2.69 -12.03
N ILE A 8 -9.04 -2.64 -10.99
CA ILE A 8 -8.82 -1.41 -10.24
C ILE A 8 -7.91 -0.53 -11.07
N HIS A 9 -8.32 0.71 -11.28
CA HIS A 9 -7.56 1.64 -12.10
C HIS A 9 -6.44 2.26 -11.29
N VAL A 10 -5.19 2.05 -11.71
CA VAL A 10 -4.02 2.56 -11.01
C VAL A 10 -3.32 3.59 -11.86
N THR A 11 -3.09 4.78 -11.30
CA THR A 11 -2.33 5.84 -11.96
C THR A 11 -1.20 6.30 -11.03
N ARG A 12 -0.21 6.97 -11.62
CA ARG A 12 0.94 7.49 -10.90
C ARG A 12 1.22 8.91 -11.33
N SER A 13 1.71 9.72 -10.41
CA SER A 13 2.20 11.05 -10.72
C SER A 13 3.42 10.95 -11.64
N GLU A 14 3.54 11.86 -12.60
CA GLU A 14 4.67 11.88 -13.52
C GLU A 14 5.98 12.21 -12.82
N SER A 15 5.92 12.92 -11.70
CA SER A 15 7.11 13.30 -10.95
C SER A 15 7.55 12.26 -9.94
N LEU A 16 6.92 11.08 -9.96
CA LEU A 16 7.20 10.03 -8.99
C LEU A 16 8.63 9.52 -9.15
N ASP A 17 9.30 9.32 -8.00
CA ASP A 17 10.62 8.67 -7.97
C ASP A 17 10.48 7.24 -8.51
N ARG A 18 11.34 6.89 -9.45
CA ARG A 18 11.33 5.58 -10.09
C ARG A 18 12.54 4.74 -9.73
N SER A 19 13.22 5.07 -8.63
CA SER A 19 14.32 4.24 -8.16
C SER A 19 13.81 2.84 -7.83
N HIS A 20 14.73 1.87 -7.79
CA HIS A 20 14.36 0.48 -7.53
C HIS A 20 13.60 0.32 -6.20
N LYS A 21 14.08 0.98 -5.14
CA LYS A 21 13.42 0.89 -3.83
C LYS A 21 12.05 1.58 -3.84
N ALA A 22 11.92 2.70 -4.55
CA ALA A 22 10.64 3.36 -4.65
C ALA A 22 9.63 2.48 -5.39
N GLU A 23 10.06 1.79 -6.45
CA GLU A 23 9.19 0.86 -7.17
C GLU A 23 8.75 -0.31 -6.29
N ILE A 24 9.66 -0.85 -5.47
CA ILE A 24 9.30 -1.90 -4.52
C ILE A 24 8.27 -1.38 -3.53
N ALA A 25 8.49 -0.18 -3.00
CA ALA A 25 7.56 0.41 -2.04
C ALA A 25 6.17 0.62 -2.65
N VAL A 26 6.10 1.08 -3.89
CA VAL A 26 4.82 1.24 -4.59
C VAL A 26 4.13 -0.11 -4.76
N ALA A 27 4.88 -1.16 -5.15
CA ALA A 27 4.31 -2.48 -5.31
C ALA A 27 3.74 -3.00 -3.98
N ILE A 28 4.44 -2.77 -2.87
CA ILE A 28 3.96 -3.15 -1.54
C ILE A 28 2.68 -2.37 -1.19
N ALA A 29 2.68 -1.06 -1.43
CA ALA A 29 1.51 -0.23 -1.13
C ALA A 29 0.29 -0.70 -1.92
N LEU A 30 0.44 -0.98 -3.20
CA LEU A 30 -0.66 -1.48 -4.02
C LEU A 30 -1.16 -2.83 -3.52
N GLY A 31 -0.23 -3.69 -3.08
CA GLY A 31 -0.60 -4.97 -2.50
C GLY A 31 -1.40 -4.82 -1.21
N LEU A 32 -1.00 -3.91 -0.34
CA LEU A 32 -1.70 -3.67 0.92
C LEU A 32 -3.10 -3.10 0.70
N LEU A 33 -3.29 -2.35 -0.36
CA LEU A 33 -4.59 -1.81 -0.72
C LEU A 33 -5.49 -2.84 -1.42
N GLY A 34 -4.92 -3.96 -1.80
CA GLY A 34 -5.65 -4.97 -2.56
C GLY A 34 -5.78 -4.67 -4.04
N ALA A 35 -5.03 -3.67 -4.53
CA ALA A 35 -5.07 -3.31 -5.95
C ALA A 35 -4.20 -4.22 -6.80
N ASP A 36 -3.27 -4.92 -6.19
CA ASP A 36 -2.38 -5.84 -6.88
C ASP A 36 -1.93 -6.90 -5.87
N ALA A 37 -1.25 -7.94 -6.33
CA ALA A 37 -0.70 -8.94 -5.44
C ALA A 37 0.57 -8.40 -4.78
N LEU A 38 0.78 -8.71 -3.50
CA LEU A 38 2.05 -8.41 -2.85
C LEU A 38 3.16 -9.20 -3.52
N PRO A 39 4.35 -8.61 -3.68
CA PRO A 39 5.49 -9.37 -4.21
C PRO A 39 5.75 -10.60 -3.34
N SER A 40 6.05 -11.72 -3.99
CA SER A 40 6.27 -12.98 -3.31
C SER A 40 7.46 -12.88 -2.36
N GLY A 41 7.27 -13.36 -1.13
CA GLY A 41 8.35 -13.41 -0.15
C GLY A 41 8.79 -12.07 0.40
N VAL A 42 8.02 -11.00 0.17
CA VAL A 42 8.43 -9.67 0.58
C VAL A 42 8.24 -9.43 2.08
N LEU A 43 7.35 -10.16 2.73
CA LEU A 43 7.08 -9.96 4.16
C LEU A 43 8.03 -10.78 5.00
N ALA A 44 8.66 -10.16 6.01
CA ALA A 44 9.44 -10.90 6.98
C ALA A 44 8.51 -11.76 7.83
N ASP A 45 9.05 -12.83 8.42
CA ASP A 45 8.24 -13.77 9.20
C ASP A 45 7.53 -13.09 10.37
N ASN A 46 8.17 -12.11 10.96
CA ASN A 46 7.64 -11.39 12.11
C ASN A 46 7.16 -9.98 11.75
N VAL A 47 6.74 -9.79 10.51
CA VAL A 47 6.24 -8.50 10.05
C VAL A 47 5.07 -8.03 10.91
N VAL A 48 5.02 -6.72 11.17
CA VAL A 48 3.92 -6.10 11.90
C VAL A 48 3.31 -5.02 11.01
N TRP A 49 2.00 -5.06 10.87
CA TRP A 49 1.26 -4.04 10.11
C TRP A 49 0.23 -3.40 11.01
N GLN A 50 0.42 -2.11 11.28
CA GLN A 50 -0.57 -1.32 11.99
C GLN A 50 -1.40 -0.54 10.97
N SER A 51 -2.69 -0.85 10.93
CA SER A 51 -3.63 -0.22 9.99
C SER A 51 -4.73 0.43 10.80
N GLY A 52 -4.60 1.75 11.05
CA GLY A 52 -5.49 2.43 11.96
C GLY A 52 -5.41 1.80 13.35
N PRO A 53 -6.54 1.41 13.97
CA PRO A 53 -6.51 0.77 15.28
C PRO A 53 -6.15 -0.71 15.23
N ALA A 54 -6.12 -1.33 14.04
CA ALA A 54 -5.88 -2.77 13.91
C ALA A 54 -4.38 -3.05 13.81
N VAL A 55 -3.94 -4.14 14.42
CA VAL A 55 -2.55 -4.59 14.35
C VAL A 55 -2.55 -6.03 13.85
N HIS A 56 -1.79 -6.27 12.79
CA HIS A 56 -1.64 -7.60 12.20
C HIS A 56 -0.19 -8.04 12.38
N ILE A 57 0.02 -9.18 13.01
CA ILE A 57 1.37 -9.69 13.31
C ILE A 57 1.58 -10.99 12.53
N GLY A 58 2.65 -11.00 11.73
CA GLY A 58 3.01 -12.13 10.90
C GLY A 58 2.42 -12.05 9.50
N GLY A 59 3.04 -12.75 8.57
CA GLY A 59 2.67 -12.67 7.16
C GLY A 59 1.23 -13.07 6.89
N LYS A 60 0.76 -14.15 7.52
CA LYS A 60 -0.61 -14.61 7.31
C LYS A 60 -1.63 -13.58 7.79
N ALA A 61 -1.37 -12.95 8.95
CA ALA A 61 -2.26 -11.95 9.48
C ALA A 61 -2.30 -10.71 8.58
N VAL A 62 -1.15 -10.32 8.04
CA VAL A 62 -1.08 -9.20 7.10
C VAL A 62 -1.91 -9.51 5.86
N LEU A 63 -1.73 -10.69 5.27
CA LEU A 63 -2.48 -11.06 4.07
C LEU A 63 -3.97 -11.12 4.34
N SER A 64 -4.37 -11.62 5.51
CA SER A 64 -5.78 -11.67 5.88
C SER A 64 -6.38 -10.29 6.14
N GLY A 65 -5.53 -9.33 6.47
CA GLY A 65 -5.98 -7.96 6.74
C GLY A 65 -6.21 -7.12 5.51
N ILE A 66 -5.77 -7.59 4.34
CA ILE A 66 -5.95 -6.85 3.09
C ILE A 66 -7.40 -6.99 2.64
N LYS A 67 -8.09 -5.86 2.52
CA LYS A 67 -9.52 -5.85 2.15
C LYS A 67 -9.74 -4.81 1.06
N PRO A 68 -9.76 -5.24 -0.20
CA PRO A 68 -9.93 -4.31 -1.31
C PRO A 68 -11.37 -3.88 -1.53
N ASP A 69 -12.25 -4.10 -0.57
CA ASP A 69 -13.68 -3.83 -0.70
C ASP A 69 -13.91 -2.40 -1.14
N ASN A 70 -14.78 -2.22 -2.13
CA ASN A 70 -15.21 -0.91 -2.61
C ASN A 70 -14.13 -0.08 -3.30
N LEU A 71 -12.94 -0.64 -3.51
CA LEU A 71 -11.85 0.10 -4.15
C LEU A 71 -12.08 0.17 -5.66
N ILE A 72 -12.10 1.39 -6.19
CA ILE A 72 -12.33 1.64 -7.62
C ILE A 72 -11.03 2.03 -8.31
N ALA A 73 -10.26 2.95 -7.69
CA ALA A 73 -9.06 3.46 -8.31
C ALA A 73 -8.06 3.89 -7.25
N VAL A 74 -6.78 3.87 -7.62
CA VAL A 74 -5.68 4.30 -6.79
C VAL A 74 -4.82 5.26 -7.61
N ARG A 75 -4.44 6.39 -7.01
CA ARG A 75 -3.45 7.27 -7.59
C ARG A 75 -2.28 7.38 -6.61
N ILE A 76 -1.08 7.03 -7.10
CA ILE A 76 0.15 7.17 -6.32
C ILE A 76 0.68 8.58 -6.56
N ASP A 77 0.71 9.40 -5.52
CA ASP A 77 1.18 10.77 -5.61
C ASP A 77 2.64 10.92 -5.20
N GLU A 78 3.07 10.17 -4.16
CA GLU A 78 4.42 10.27 -3.63
C GLU A 78 4.95 8.89 -3.30
N ALA A 79 6.22 8.68 -3.59
CA ALA A 79 6.95 7.51 -3.12
C ALA A 79 8.38 7.96 -2.84
N VAL A 80 8.83 7.78 -1.61
CA VAL A 80 10.17 8.17 -1.20
C VAL A 80 10.81 7.01 -0.45
N SER A 81 12.13 6.92 -0.52
CA SER A 81 12.87 5.90 0.20
C SER A 81 14.17 6.46 0.71
N HIS A 82 14.58 6.01 1.89
CA HIS A 82 15.86 6.39 2.47
C HIS A 82 16.30 5.30 3.44
N GLY A 83 17.47 4.72 3.19
CA GLY A 83 17.97 3.65 4.04
C GLY A 83 17.00 2.48 4.09
N LYS A 84 16.54 2.14 5.30
CA LYS A 84 15.62 1.04 5.53
C LYS A 84 14.16 1.46 5.50
N ALA A 85 13.86 2.71 5.16
CA ALA A 85 12.50 3.22 5.24
C ALA A 85 12.01 3.68 3.88
N ALA A 86 10.70 3.59 3.70
CA ALA A 86 10.04 4.13 2.52
C ALA A 86 8.65 4.61 2.92
N ALA A 87 8.11 5.53 2.13
CA ALA A 87 6.74 5.98 2.32
C ALA A 87 6.08 6.14 0.97
N VAL A 88 4.82 5.75 0.89
CA VAL A 88 4.02 5.87 -0.32
C VAL A 88 2.70 6.49 0.07
N SER A 89 2.29 7.53 -0.64
CA SER A 89 1.03 8.18 -0.37
C SER A 89 0.30 8.48 -1.66
N GLY A 90 -1.00 8.71 -1.54
CA GLY A 90 -1.82 9.03 -2.68
C GLY A 90 -3.29 9.09 -2.32
N ARG A 91 -4.10 8.77 -3.30
CA ARG A 91 -5.56 8.89 -3.19
C ARG A 91 -6.23 7.60 -3.60
N LEU A 92 -7.31 7.30 -2.92
CA LEU A 92 -8.18 6.18 -3.24
C LEU A 92 -9.52 6.71 -3.70
N GLU A 93 -10.07 6.09 -4.72
CA GLU A 93 -11.49 6.24 -5.05
C GLU A 93 -12.19 4.97 -4.59
N THR A 94 -13.20 5.14 -3.77
CA THR A 94 -14.01 4.01 -3.30
C THR A 94 -15.49 4.31 -3.54
N ASN A 95 -16.33 3.30 -3.41
CA ASN A 95 -17.79 3.50 -3.52
C ASN A 95 -18.30 4.46 -2.44
N ASP A 96 -17.55 4.61 -1.35
CA ASP A 96 -17.93 5.51 -0.25
C ASP A 96 -17.33 6.89 -0.39
N GLY A 97 -16.61 7.15 -1.47
CA GLY A 97 -16.01 8.45 -1.74
C GLY A 97 -14.48 8.41 -1.71
N PRO A 98 -13.86 9.57 -1.88
CA PRO A 98 -12.40 9.64 -1.95
C PRO A 98 -11.75 9.56 -0.57
N ARG A 99 -10.53 9.00 -0.54
CA ARG A 99 -9.71 8.93 0.68
C ARG A 99 -8.27 9.24 0.33
N LEU A 100 -7.55 9.77 1.29
CA LEU A 100 -6.10 9.88 1.23
C LEU A 100 -5.50 8.68 1.95
N PHE A 101 -4.37 8.20 1.47
CA PHE A 101 -3.67 7.11 2.16
C PHE A 101 -2.18 7.40 2.26
N CYS A 102 -1.56 6.77 3.25
CA CYS A 102 -0.12 6.78 3.39
C CYS A 102 0.30 5.46 4.02
N HIS A 103 1.31 4.82 3.44
CA HIS A 103 1.94 3.64 4.02
C HIS A 103 3.38 3.98 4.33
N MET A 104 3.78 3.79 5.58
CA MET A 104 5.16 3.92 6.01
C MET A 104 5.72 2.53 6.17
N ILE A 105 6.75 2.20 5.39
CA ILE A 105 7.29 0.85 5.27
C ILE A 105 8.71 0.85 5.82
N LYS A 106 8.99 -0.10 6.70
CA LYS A 106 10.35 -0.31 7.20
C LYS A 106 10.82 -1.68 6.77
N PHE A 107 11.97 -1.72 6.13
CA PHE A 107 12.58 -2.96 5.68
C PHE A 107 13.54 -3.50 6.73
N THR A 108 13.86 -4.79 6.64
CA THR A 108 14.81 -5.41 7.58
C THR A 108 16.23 -4.89 7.37
N ASN A 109 16.53 -4.44 6.14
CA ASN A 109 17.83 -3.82 5.84
C ASN A 109 17.67 -2.87 4.66
N ALA A 110 18.76 -2.18 4.31
CA ALA A 110 18.73 -1.17 3.25
C ALA A 110 18.61 -1.76 1.85
N SER A 111 18.76 -3.07 1.69
CA SER A 111 18.55 -3.72 0.39
C SER A 111 17.08 -3.84 0.02
N ALA A 112 16.18 -3.58 0.97
CA ALA A 112 14.74 -3.56 0.74
C ALA A 112 14.17 -4.89 0.25
N LEU A 113 14.72 -6.01 0.74
CA LEU A 113 14.27 -7.32 0.31
C LEU A 113 13.09 -7.84 1.12
N LYS A 114 12.99 -7.44 2.39
CA LYS A 114 11.91 -7.90 3.26
C LYS A 114 11.40 -6.77 4.12
N VAL A 115 10.09 -6.75 4.32
CA VAL A 115 9.41 -5.74 5.13
C VAL A 115 9.35 -6.20 6.57
N ALA A 116 9.84 -5.36 7.49
CA ALA A 116 9.79 -5.61 8.92
C ALA A 116 8.53 -5.04 9.55
N SER A 117 8.11 -3.86 9.13
CA SER A 117 6.91 -3.24 9.69
C SER A 117 6.27 -2.26 8.71
N ILE A 118 4.99 -2.05 8.89
CA ILE A 118 4.21 -1.12 8.09
C ILE A 118 3.27 -0.38 9.02
N VAL A 119 3.14 0.94 8.80
CA VAL A 119 2.11 1.73 9.45
C VAL A 119 1.31 2.40 8.34
N SER A 120 0.01 2.17 8.35
CA SER A 120 -0.88 2.66 7.31
C SER A 120 -1.90 3.62 7.88
N PHE A 121 -2.14 4.70 7.16
CA PHE A 121 -3.13 5.69 7.50
C PHE A 121 -4.04 5.90 6.32
N GLU A 122 -5.34 6.02 6.60
CA GLU A 122 -6.30 6.47 5.61
C GLU A 122 -7.14 7.57 6.22
N HIS A 123 -7.45 8.55 5.40
CA HIS A 123 -8.25 9.68 5.83
C HIS A 123 -9.33 9.94 4.79
N ARG A 124 -10.57 9.89 5.23
CA ARG A 124 -11.69 10.20 4.35
C ARG A 124 -11.70 11.70 4.09
N THR A 125 -11.62 12.08 2.82
CA THR A 125 -11.66 13.49 2.47
C THR A 125 -13.11 13.94 2.43
N ARG A 126 -13.37 15.09 3.05
CA ARG A 126 -14.68 15.70 2.93
C ARG A 126 -14.76 16.47 1.65
N VAL A 127 -15.85 16.26 0.95
CA VAL A 127 -16.15 17.14 -0.16
C VAL A 127 -16.76 18.40 0.44
N SER A 128 -16.09 19.50 0.22
CA SER A 128 -16.59 20.79 0.66
C SER A 128 -17.75 21.20 -0.22
N THR A 129 -18.85 21.50 0.36
CA THR A 129 -20.02 21.95 -0.41
C THR A 129 -20.33 23.41 -0.12
#